data_7aaa4e2c4e6c07f2c8804f58223cff6d
#
_entry.id   7aaa4e2c4e6c07f2c8804f58223cff6d
#
_cell.length_a   1.000
_cell.length_b   1.000
_cell.length_c   1.000
_cell.angle_alpha   90.00
_cell.angle_beta   90.00
_cell.angle_gamma   90.00
#
_symmetry.space_group_name_H-M   'P 1'
#
loop_
_entity.id
_entity.type
_entity.pdbx_description
1 polymer ?
#
loop_
_entity_poly.entity_id
_entity_poly.type
_entity_poly.pdbx_seq_one_letter_code
_entity_poly.pdbx_strand_id
1 'polypeptide(L)'
;MAMMKASTAQFRSATALEHLHALVRSEAQLERTLEIIESKPGVVLYTLVNSERRGRLEAFCRRRNIPAVSILDPTLSVLGRYLGASMTDEIGAQRNLDDAYYSRIEALDFSMAHDDGQNVPGLAEADIVLLGVSRTSKTPTCMYLANRGYKAGNIPLVPGAPLPAILDSFKKPFIVGLVASPDRLVQIRQQRLVGLKQQAQTDYIDKDQVRLEIRDAKRMFLKKGIKVIDVTRRSIEETAAQVINLYNRDRPIEERRKGCLLYTSPSPRD
;
A
#
# COMPACT_ATOMS: atom_id res chain seq x y z
N MET A 1 4.84 13.43 4.49
CA MET A 1 3.68 13.81 3.63
C MET A 1 2.36 13.25 4.18
N ALA A 2 2.11 11.93 4.21
CA ALA A 2 0.81 11.38 4.63
C ALA A 2 0.37 11.85 6.04
N MET A 3 1.28 11.80 7.02
CA MET A 3 0.99 12.21 8.40
C MET A 3 0.66 13.71 8.52
N MET A 4 1.37 14.58 7.77
CA MET A 4 1.08 16.01 7.74
C MET A 4 -0.31 16.28 7.17
N LYS A 5 -0.66 15.66 6.05
CA LYS A 5 -2.00 15.77 5.45
C LYS A 5 -3.10 15.27 6.37
N ALA A 6 -2.87 14.13 7.05
CA ALA A 6 -3.83 13.62 8.02
C ALA A 6 -4.03 14.56 9.22
N SER A 7 -2.94 15.18 9.71
CA SER A 7 -2.99 16.12 10.83
C SER A 7 -3.67 17.44 10.43
N THR A 8 -3.31 18.02 9.28
CA THR A 8 -3.91 19.29 8.82
C THR A 8 -5.38 19.15 8.45
N ALA A 9 -5.83 17.98 7.98
CA ALA A 9 -7.23 17.69 7.69
C ALA A 9 -8.16 17.78 8.92
N GLN A 10 -7.61 17.71 10.13
CA GLN A 10 -8.39 17.87 11.38
C GLN A 10 -8.74 19.35 11.69
N PHE A 11 -8.13 20.29 10.98
CA PHE A 11 -8.35 21.73 11.20
C PHE A 11 -9.11 22.32 10.02
N ARG A 12 -10.43 22.55 10.19
CA ARG A 12 -11.35 22.97 9.12
C ARG A 12 -11.01 24.29 8.42
N SER A 13 -10.23 25.16 9.05
CA SER A 13 -9.88 26.50 8.54
C SER A 13 -8.41 26.67 8.19
N ALA A 14 -7.58 25.63 8.29
CA ALA A 14 -6.16 25.75 8.05
C ALA A 14 -5.82 25.41 6.59
N THR A 15 -5.37 26.39 5.83
CA THR A 15 -4.71 26.16 4.55
C THR A 15 -3.21 26.10 4.80
N ALA A 16 -2.63 24.88 4.78
CA ALA A 16 -1.22 24.69 5.01
C ALA A 16 -0.45 24.72 3.70
N LEU A 17 0.59 25.55 3.62
CA LEU A 17 1.57 25.51 2.56
C LEU A 17 2.68 24.51 2.97
N GLU A 18 2.80 23.41 2.23
CA GLU A 18 3.72 22.34 2.58
C GLU A 18 5.08 22.55 1.90
N HIS A 19 6.17 22.62 2.68
CA HIS A 19 7.54 22.59 2.19
C HIS A 19 8.18 21.25 2.56
N LEU A 20 8.63 20.49 1.57
CA LEU A 20 9.28 19.19 1.77
C LEU A 20 10.78 19.29 1.54
N HIS A 21 11.56 19.01 2.59
CA HIS A 21 13.02 18.89 2.52
C HIS A 21 13.41 17.43 2.66
N ALA A 22 13.55 16.72 1.53
CA ALA A 22 13.90 15.31 1.53
C ALA A 22 15.41 15.11 1.67
N LEU A 23 15.80 14.01 2.39
CA LEU A 23 17.17 13.51 2.40
C LEU A 23 18.21 14.48 2.94
N VAL A 24 17.93 15.16 4.05
CA VAL A 24 18.90 15.99 4.76
C VAL A 24 19.95 15.08 5.43
N ARG A 25 21.04 14.78 4.67
CA ARG A 25 22.09 13.83 5.05
C ARG A 25 23.46 14.47 5.30
N SER A 26 23.67 15.71 4.90
CA SER A 26 24.91 16.45 5.14
C SER A 26 24.67 17.73 5.93
N GLU A 27 25.73 18.27 6.53
CA GLU A 27 25.67 19.54 7.23
C GLU A 27 25.27 20.68 6.31
N ALA A 28 25.82 20.71 5.08
CA ALA A 28 25.47 21.73 4.10
C ALA A 28 23.97 21.68 3.69
N GLN A 29 23.37 20.49 3.67
CA GLN A 29 21.93 20.36 3.42
C GLN A 29 21.12 20.83 4.62
N LEU A 30 21.58 20.54 5.84
CA LEU A 30 20.94 21.02 7.06
C LEU A 30 20.96 22.56 7.09
N GLU A 31 22.11 23.19 6.87
CA GLU A 31 22.22 24.66 6.85
C GLU A 31 21.24 25.30 5.86
N ARG A 32 21.22 24.84 4.62
CA ARG A 32 20.25 25.35 3.61
C ARG A 32 18.80 25.16 4.07
N THR A 33 18.51 24.06 4.75
CA THR A 33 17.15 23.80 5.28
C THR A 33 16.83 24.78 6.40
N LEU A 34 17.77 25.08 7.29
CA LEU A 34 17.62 26.05 8.36
C LEU A 34 17.38 27.48 7.82
N GLU A 35 18.11 27.88 6.77
CA GLU A 35 17.91 29.17 6.07
C GLU A 35 16.48 29.28 5.50
N ILE A 36 15.97 28.19 4.90
CA ILE A 36 14.60 28.16 4.36
C ILE A 36 13.57 28.23 5.49
N ILE A 37 13.77 27.50 6.58
CA ILE A 37 12.89 27.55 7.76
C ILE A 37 12.88 28.97 8.35
N GLU A 38 14.01 29.66 8.38
CA GLU A 38 14.09 31.03 8.86
C GLU A 38 13.34 32.01 7.96
N SER A 39 13.48 31.86 6.64
CA SER A 39 12.81 32.73 5.66
C SER A 39 11.29 32.49 5.56
N LYS A 40 10.84 31.30 5.93
CA LYS A 40 9.42 30.88 5.87
C LYS A 40 9.05 30.12 7.15
N PRO A 41 8.94 30.82 8.28
CA PRO A 41 8.69 30.15 9.55
C PRO A 41 7.34 29.47 9.57
N GLY A 42 7.29 28.27 10.18
CA GLY A 42 6.09 27.44 10.32
C GLY A 42 6.35 26.27 11.25
N VAL A 43 5.40 25.35 11.36
CA VAL A 43 5.57 24.14 12.17
C VAL A 43 6.53 23.19 11.44
N VAL A 44 7.64 22.82 12.08
CA VAL A 44 8.65 21.90 11.55
C VAL A 44 8.35 20.47 12.05
N LEU A 45 7.97 19.58 11.13
CA LEU A 45 7.88 18.15 11.40
C LEU A 45 9.10 17.45 10.82
N TYR A 46 9.84 16.70 11.64
CA TYR A 46 11.08 16.07 11.21
C TYR A 46 11.18 14.59 11.57
N THR A 47 12.01 13.88 10.78
CA THR A 47 12.32 12.45 10.95
C THR A 47 13.83 12.21 11.01
N LEU A 48 14.61 13.17 11.53
CA LEU A 48 16.07 13.05 11.67
C LEU A 48 16.41 12.04 12.76
N VAL A 49 17.11 10.96 12.38
CA VAL A 49 17.58 9.92 13.31
C VAL A 49 18.92 10.33 13.93
N ASN A 50 19.82 10.93 13.14
CA ASN A 50 21.14 11.34 13.65
C ASN A 50 21.00 12.38 14.77
N SER A 51 21.52 12.05 15.94
CA SER A 51 21.38 12.82 17.18
C SER A 51 21.99 14.23 17.09
N GLU A 52 23.14 14.40 16.42
CA GLU A 52 23.83 15.68 16.27
C GLU A 52 23.01 16.65 15.43
N ARG A 53 22.58 16.23 14.21
CA ARG A 53 21.78 17.07 13.32
C ARG A 53 20.41 17.39 13.90
N ARG A 54 19.80 16.42 14.58
CA ARG A 54 18.57 16.63 15.31
C ARG A 54 18.73 17.70 16.38
N GLY A 55 19.75 17.60 17.21
CA GLY A 55 20.05 18.58 18.25
C GLY A 55 20.28 19.98 17.68
N ARG A 56 20.96 20.10 16.53
CA ARG A 56 21.16 21.38 15.83
C ARG A 56 19.84 21.97 15.34
N LEU A 57 18.99 21.17 14.68
CA LEU A 57 17.66 21.61 14.22
C LEU A 57 16.80 22.07 15.39
N GLU A 58 16.72 21.31 16.45
CA GLU A 58 15.93 21.63 17.64
C GLU A 58 16.44 22.91 18.33
N ALA A 59 17.75 23.05 18.49
CA ALA A 59 18.34 24.24 19.07
C ALA A 59 18.09 25.49 18.21
N PHE A 60 18.15 25.36 16.89
CA PHE A 60 17.81 26.43 15.97
C PHE A 60 16.33 26.84 16.09
N CYS A 61 15.40 25.87 16.01
CA CYS A 61 13.97 26.12 16.13
C CYS A 61 13.60 26.76 17.48
N ARG A 62 14.21 26.28 18.57
CA ARG A 62 14.03 26.84 19.92
C ARG A 62 14.46 28.29 20.01
N ARG A 63 15.65 28.64 19.46
CA ARG A 63 16.14 30.03 19.45
C ARG A 63 15.27 30.99 18.63
N ARG A 64 14.58 30.47 17.61
CA ARG A 64 13.68 31.26 16.74
C ARG A 64 12.22 31.19 17.16
N ASN A 65 11.92 30.50 18.25
CA ASN A 65 10.54 30.26 18.70
C ASN A 65 9.66 29.58 17.63
N ILE A 66 10.25 28.65 16.85
CA ILE A 66 9.59 27.88 15.81
C ILE A 66 9.17 26.53 16.41
N PRO A 67 7.88 26.13 16.33
CA PRO A 67 7.44 24.82 16.81
C PRO A 67 8.10 23.70 15.99
N ALA A 68 8.77 22.76 16.64
CA ALA A 68 9.42 21.61 16.02
C ALA A 68 9.00 20.32 16.71
N VAL A 69 8.58 19.33 15.92
CA VAL A 69 8.06 18.05 16.42
C VAL A 69 8.78 16.88 15.74
N SER A 70 9.41 16.02 16.52
CA SER A 70 9.89 14.74 16.04
C SER A 70 8.74 13.77 15.83
N ILE A 71 8.65 13.23 14.62
CA ILE A 71 7.64 12.22 14.29
C ILE A 71 8.08 10.83 14.75
N LEU A 72 9.39 10.56 14.76
CA LEU A 72 9.92 9.22 15.05
C LEU A 72 10.18 8.98 16.56
N ASP A 73 10.60 9.99 17.31
CA ASP A 73 11.05 9.80 18.68
C ASP A 73 10.03 9.14 19.61
N PRO A 74 8.73 9.50 19.58
CA PRO A 74 7.74 8.83 20.42
C PRO A 74 7.63 7.34 20.11
N THR A 75 7.65 6.99 18.81
CA THR A 75 7.58 5.60 18.37
C THR A 75 8.85 4.83 18.70
N LEU A 76 10.02 5.41 18.43
CA LEU A 76 11.31 4.81 18.74
C LEU A 76 11.49 4.58 20.25
N SER A 77 11.06 5.53 21.07
CA SER A 77 11.11 5.39 22.54
C SER A 77 10.27 4.21 23.05
N VAL A 78 9.07 4.02 22.49
CA VAL A 78 8.20 2.89 22.85
C VAL A 78 8.81 1.57 22.38
N LEU A 79 9.28 1.52 21.13
CA LEU A 79 9.91 0.33 20.57
C LEU A 79 11.19 -0.06 21.32
N GLY A 80 12.07 0.90 21.62
CA GLY A 80 13.30 0.64 22.36
C GLY A 80 13.04 0.02 23.72
N ARG A 81 12.05 0.53 24.47
CA ARG A 81 11.63 -0.05 25.76
C ARG A 81 11.03 -1.45 25.62
N TYR A 82 10.19 -1.65 24.62
CA TYR A 82 9.54 -2.95 24.40
C TYR A 82 10.53 -4.03 23.95
N LEU A 83 11.48 -3.67 23.08
CA LEU A 83 12.47 -4.59 22.53
C LEU A 83 13.70 -4.78 23.45
N GLY A 84 13.87 -3.94 24.48
CA GLY A 84 15.07 -3.92 25.31
C GLY A 84 16.34 -3.57 24.52
N ALA A 85 16.21 -2.82 23.43
CA ALA A 85 17.29 -2.52 22.50
C ALA A 85 17.61 -1.02 22.50
N SER A 86 18.90 -0.68 22.41
CA SER A 86 19.34 0.69 22.17
C SER A 86 19.13 1.09 20.71
N MET A 87 18.78 2.36 20.48
CA MET A 87 18.70 2.91 19.14
C MET A 87 20.08 2.97 18.48
N THR A 88 20.14 2.62 17.20
CA THR A 88 21.28 2.92 16.34
C THR A 88 21.03 4.25 15.65
N ASP A 89 22.01 5.18 15.66
CA ASP A 89 21.92 6.46 14.92
C ASP A 89 22.17 6.27 13.41
N GLU A 90 21.89 5.08 12.88
CA GLU A 90 22.18 4.71 11.50
C GLU A 90 21.20 5.37 10.53
N ILE A 91 21.73 6.26 9.68
CA ILE A 91 20.94 7.01 8.72
C ILE A 91 20.58 6.09 7.54
N GLY A 92 19.29 5.92 7.32
CA GLY A 92 18.80 5.12 6.20
C GLY A 92 18.84 3.62 6.44
N ALA A 93 18.87 3.16 7.71
CA ALA A 93 18.80 1.74 8.08
C ALA A 93 17.65 0.98 7.36
N GLN A 94 16.54 1.66 7.09
CA GLN A 94 15.43 1.11 6.28
C GLN A 94 15.76 0.92 4.79
N ARG A 95 16.90 1.44 4.32
CA ARG A 95 17.34 1.38 2.90
C ARG A 95 18.62 0.60 2.73
N ASN A 96 19.03 -0.18 3.71
CA ASN A 96 20.09 -1.14 3.51
C ASN A 96 19.70 -2.03 2.33
N LEU A 97 20.61 -2.21 1.38
CA LEU A 97 20.48 -3.13 0.25
C LEU A 97 20.64 -4.55 0.81
N ASP A 98 19.71 -4.92 1.67
CA ASP A 98 19.61 -6.24 2.28
C ASP A 98 18.75 -7.17 1.42
N ASP A 99 18.66 -8.41 1.81
CA ASP A 99 17.84 -9.42 1.14
C ASP A 99 16.38 -8.98 1.00
N ALA A 100 15.88 -8.15 1.92
CA ALA A 100 14.52 -7.59 1.86
C ALA A 100 14.36 -6.56 0.73
N TYR A 101 15.40 -5.79 0.40
CA TYR A 101 15.39 -4.89 -0.74
C TYR A 101 15.31 -5.67 -2.06
N TYR A 102 16.22 -6.65 -2.25
CA TYR A 102 16.22 -7.46 -3.46
C TYR A 102 14.94 -8.27 -3.62
N SER A 103 14.41 -8.82 -2.52
CA SER A 103 13.11 -9.51 -2.52
C SER A 103 11.95 -8.61 -2.97
N ARG A 104 11.99 -7.32 -2.62
CA ARG A 104 10.97 -6.35 -3.09
C ARG A 104 11.10 -6.06 -4.58
N ILE A 105 12.32 -5.89 -5.09
CA ILE A 105 12.55 -5.67 -6.53
C ILE A 105 12.08 -6.90 -7.31
N GLU A 106 12.48 -8.10 -6.89
CA GLU A 106 12.04 -9.35 -7.52
C GLU A 106 10.51 -9.50 -7.51
N ALA A 107 9.85 -9.15 -6.40
CA ALA A 107 8.40 -9.19 -6.29
C ALA A 107 7.71 -8.15 -7.21
N LEU A 108 8.30 -6.98 -7.40
CA LEU A 108 7.79 -5.96 -8.33
C LEU A 108 7.92 -6.43 -9.78
N ASP A 109 9.08 -6.93 -10.17
CA ASP A 109 9.32 -7.49 -11.51
C ASP A 109 8.35 -8.64 -11.79
N PHE A 110 8.17 -9.53 -10.81
CA PHE A 110 7.19 -10.60 -10.89
C PHE A 110 5.78 -10.08 -11.12
N SER A 111 5.34 -9.08 -10.34
CA SER A 111 3.98 -8.54 -10.46
C SER A 111 3.74 -7.85 -11.79
N MET A 112 4.73 -7.17 -12.36
CA MET A 112 4.62 -6.57 -13.69
C MET A 112 4.53 -7.64 -14.79
N ALA A 113 5.29 -8.74 -14.69
CA ALA A 113 5.26 -9.83 -15.65
C ALA A 113 3.97 -10.68 -15.59
N HIS A 114 3.21 -10.60 -14.51
CA HIS A 114 2.02 -11.41 -14.25
C HIS A 114 0.77 -10.55 -14.00
N ASP A 115 0.68 -9.39 -14.65
CA ASP A 115 -0.48 -8.49 -14.59
C ASP A 115 -1.53 -8.86 -15.66
N ASP A 116 -2.80 -8.66 -15.35
CA ASP A 116 -3.96 -8.86 -16.24
C ASP A 116 -3.96 -10.22 -16.97
N GLY A 117 -3.56 -11.29 -16.28
CA GLY A 117 -3.59 -12.65 -16.82
C GLY A 117 -2.44 -12.97 -17.78
N GLN A 118 -1.39 -12.14 -17.81
CA GLN A 118 -0.18 -12.47 -18.56
C GLN A 118 0.59 -13.58 -17.85
N ASN A 119 1.28 -14.42 -18.64
CA ASN A 119 2.13 -15.50 -18.15
C ASN A 119 1.47 -16.36 -17.05
N VAL A 120 0.24 -16.80 -17.26
CA VAL A 120 -0.53 -17.60 -16.28
C VAL A 120 0.26 -18.79 -15.73
N PRO A 121 1.03 -19.57 -16.53
CA PRO A 121 1.85 -20.66 -15.99
C PRO A 121 2.86 -20.21 -14.93
N GLY A 122 3.47 -19.05 -15.09
CA GLY A 122 4.43 -18.48 -14.13
C GLY A 122 3.81 -18.11 -12.78
N LEU A 123 2.48 -17.94 -12.73
CA LEU A 123 1.76 -17.70 -11.46
C LEU A 123 1.87 -18.85 -10.46
N ALA A 124 2.31 -20.04 -10.89
CA ALA A 124 2.62 -21.15 -9.97
C ALA A 124 3.66 -20.77 -8.90
N GLU A 125 4.54 -19.81 -9.20
CA GLU A 125 5.57 -19.29 -8.29
C GLU A 125 5.10 -18.11 -7.43
N ALA A 126 3.90 -17.61 -7.66
CA ALA A 126 3.34 -16.52 -6.87
C ALA A 126 3.18 -16.90 -5.40
N ASP A 127 3.26 -15.91 -4.52
CA ASP A 127 2.78 -16.05 -3.16
C ASP A 127 1.25 -15.83 -3.12
N ILE A 128 0.75 -14.87 -3.90
CA ILE A 128 -0.64 -14.44 -3.91
C ILE A 128 -1.13 -14.24 -5.35
N VAL A 129 -2.33 -14.76 -5.66
CA VAL A 129 -3.02 -14.51 -6.94
C VAL A 129 -4.37 -13.87 -6.68
N LEU A 130 -4.59 -12.68 -7.27
CA LEU A 130 -5.85 -11.96 -7.16
C LEU A 130 -6.74 -12.22 -8.37
N LEU A 131 -7.95 -12.67 -8.12
CA LEU A 131 -8.98 -12.84 -9.14
C LEU A 131 -10.07 -11.79 -8.96
N GLY A 132 -10.69 -11.35 -10.04
CA GLY A 132 -11.83 -10.42 -9.93
C GLY A 132 -12.23 -9.80 -11.24
N VAL A 133 -13.45 -9.30 -11.30
CA VAL A 133 -13.94 -8.58 -12.47
C VAL A 133 -13.14 -7.30 -12.73
N SER A 134 -13.29 -6.72 -13.92
CA SER A 134 -12.58 -5.47 -14.27
C SER A 134 -12.89 -4.36 -13.26
N ARG A 135 -11.86 -3.61 -12.86
CA ARG A 135 -11.92 -2.45 -11.95
C ARG A 135 -12.14 -2.76 -10.46
N THR A 136 -11.78 -3.95 -10.01
CA THR A 136 -11.72 -4.30 -8.58
C THR A 136 -10.35 -4.01 -7.94
N SER A 137 -9.55 -3.12 -8.51
CA SER A 137 -8.23 -2.70 -8.01
C SER A 137 -7.19 -3.82 -7.89
N LYS A 138 -7.27 -4.88 -8.72
CA LYS A 138 -6.30 -5.99 -8.70
C LYS A 138 -4.87 -5.52 -8.89
N THR A 139 -4.57 -4.91 -10.04
CA THR A 139 -3.22 -4.44 -10.39
C THR A 139 -2.60 -3.53 -9.31
N PRO A 140 -3.25 -2.44 -8.84
CA PRO A 140 -2.65 -1.62 -7.79
C PRO A 140 -2.49 -2.36 -6.47
N THR A 141 -3.35 -3.32 -6.15
CA THR A 141 -3.19 -4.16 -4.95
C THR A 141 -1.99 -5.11 -5.10
N CYS A 142 -1.77 -5.73 -6.28
CA CYS A 142 -0.56 -6.53 -6.55
C CYS A 142 0.70 -5.70 -6.40
N MET A 143 0.75 -4.50 -6.95
CA MET A 143 1.89 -3.58 -6.80
C MET A 143 2.16 -3.21 -5.34
N TYR A 144 1.10 -2.99 -4.55
CA TYR A 144 1.24 -2.72 -3.13
C TYR A 144 1.77 -3.94 -2.35
N LEU A 145 1.29 -5.14 -2.68
CA LEU A 145 1.79 -6.40 -2.10
C LEU A 145 3.26 -6.64 -2.48
N ALA A 146 3.63 -6.36 -3.73
CA ALA A 146 5.00 -6.50 -4.21
C ALA A 146 5.97 -5.55 -3.47
N ASN A 147 5.57 -4.31 -3.20
CA ASN A 147 6.33 -3.40 -2.35
C ASN A 147 6.54 -3.92 -0.91
N ARG A 148 5.73 -4.89 -0.47
CA ARG A 148 5.89 -5.63 0.79
C ARG A 148 6.67 -6.94 0.62
N GLY A 149 7.20 -7.21 -0.59
CA GLY A 149 8.00 -8.38 -0.93
C GLY A 149 7.19 -9.65 -1.22
N TYR A 150 5.88 -9.54 -1.48
CA TYR A 150 5.06 -10.68 -1.91
C TYR A 150 5.02 -10.75 -3.44
N LYS A 151 5.38 -11.88 -4.03
CA LYS A 151 5.16 -12.14 -5.46
C LYS A 151 3.66 -12.27 -5.72
N ALA A 152 3.07 -11.21 -6.24
CA ALA A 152 1.64 -11.14 -6.48
C ALA A 152 1.34 -10.99 -7.97
N GLY A 153 0.39 -11.77 -8.47
CA GLY A 153 -0.12 -11.60 -9.82
C GLY A 153 -1.65 -11.56 -9.84
N ASN A 154 -2.23 -11.22 -10.97
CA ASN A 154 -3.69 -11.18 -11.06
C ASN A 154 -4.22 -11.70 -12.39
N ILE A 155 -5.44 -12.24 -12.33
CA ILE A 155 -6.18 -12.69 -13.49
C ILE A 155 -7.55 -11.99 -13.50
N PRO A 156 -7.89 -11.28 -14.57
CA PRO A 156 -9.21 -10.70 -14.74
C PRO A 156 -10.25 -11.80 -15.02
N LEU A 157 -11.41 -11.68 -14.41
CA LEU A 157 -12.57 -12.48 -14.78
C LEU A 157 -13.26 -11.81 -15.98
N VAL A 158 -13.31 -12.56 -17.09
CA VAL A 158 -13.98 -12.12 -18.31
C VAL A 158 -15.33 -12.83 -18.39
N PRO A 159 -16.45 -12.10 -18.59
CA PRO A 159 -17.77 -12.71 -18.73
C PRO A 159 -17.77 -13.81 -19.81
N GLY A 160 -18.34 -14.97 -19.46
CA GLY A 160 -18.44 -16.11 -20.39
C GLY A 160 -17.14 -16.91 -20.61
N ALA A 161 -15.99 -16.44 -20.14
CA ALA A 161 -14.75 -17.18 -20.24
C ALA A 161 -14.48 -18.00 -18.97
N PRO A 162 -14.10 -19.28 -19.07
CA PRO A 162 -13.69 -20.07 -17.92
C PRO A 162 -12.34 -19.58 -17.38
N LEU A 163 -12.10 -19.80 -16.09
CA LEU A 163 -10.76 -19.62 -15.53
C LEU A 163 -9.78 -20.60 -16.19
N PRO A 164 -8.50 -20.20 -16.35
CA PRO A 164 -7.47 -21.11 -16.83
C PRO A 164 -7.42 -22.37 -15.95
N ALA A 165 -7.57 -23.56 -16.57
CA ALA A 165 -7.63 -24.83 -15.84
C ALA A 165 -6.34 -25.11 -15.02
N ILE A 166 -5.21 -24.54 -15.45
CA ILE A 166 -3.92 -24.67 -14.74
C ILE A 166 -3.97 -24.14 -13.30
N LEU A 167 -4.88 -23.22 -12.98
CA LEU A 167 -5.04 -22.70 -11.60
C LEU A 167 -5.41 -23.80 -10.60
N ASP A 168 -6.10 -24.84 -11.04
CA ASP A 168 -6.49 -25.95 -10.18
C ASP A 168 -5.30 -26.84 -9.78
N SER A 169 -4.18 -26.73 -10.51
CA SER A 169 -2.93 -27.44 -10.22
C SER A 169 -1.98 -26.69 -9.28
N PHE A 170 -2.26 -25.41 -9.00
CA PHE A 170 -1.38 -24.59 -8.18
C PHE A 170 -1.45 -25.01 -6.71
N LYS A 171 -0.30 -25.31 -6.12
CA LYS A 171 -0.16 -25.71 -4.70
C LYS A 171 0.32 -24.57 -3.82
N LYS A 172 1.19 -23.70 -4.35
CA LYS A 172 1.85 -22.64 -3.59
C LYS A 172 1.02 -21.36 -3.48
N PRO A 173 0.41 -20.84 -4.54
CA PRO A 173 -0.26 -19.55 -4.49
C PRO A 173 -1.51 -19.54 -3.60
N PHE A 174 -1.61 -18.50 -2.78
CA PHE A 174 -2.84 -18.19 -2.07
C PHE A 174 -3.77 -17.39 -3.01
N ILE A 175 -4.89 -17.99 -3.39
CA ILE A 175 -5.81 -17.37 -4.35
C ILE A 175 -6.93 -16.63 -3.62
N VAL A 176 -7.16 -15.36 -3.99
CA VAL A 176 -8.19 -14.50 -3.39
C VAL A 176 -9.04 -13.84 -4.46
N GLY A 177 -10.36 -13.87 -4.28
CA GLY A 177 -11.32 -13.17 -5.11
C GLY A 177 -11.58 -11.74 -4.61
N LEU A 178 -11.52 -10.75 -5.51
CA LEU A 178 -11.91 -9.38 -5.21
C LEU A 178 -13.26 -9.07 -5.87
N VAL A 179 -14.19 -8.51 -5.10
CA VAL A 179 -15.51 -8.08 -5.58
C VAL A 179 -15.81 -6.65 -5.11
N ALA A 180 -16.65 -5.95 -5.86
CA ALA A 180 -17.17 -4.64 -5.44
C ALA A 180 -18.66 -4.56 -5.75
N SER A 181 -19.35 -3.55 -5.20
CA SER A 181 -20.75 -3.32 -5.53
C SER A 181 -20.93 -2.91 -7.00
N PRO A 182 -22.07 -3.28 -7.63
CA PRO A 182 -22.35 -2.90 -9.01
C PRO A 182 -22.27 -1.39 -9.23
N ASP A 183 -22.85 -0.60 -8.34
CA ASP A 183 -22.86 0.86 -8.45
C ASP A 183 -21.44 1.44 -8.46
N ARG A 184 -20.57 0.92 -7.58
CA ARG A 184 -19.17 1.34 -7.52
C ARG A 184 -18.42 1.00 -8.79
N LEU A 185 -18.61 -0.21 -9.34
CA LEU A 185 -17.95 -0.62 -10.57
C LEU A 185 -18.41 0.20 -11.77
N VAL A 186 -19.71 0.44 -11.93
CA VAL A 186 -20.25 1.29 -12.98
C VAL A 186 -19.64 2.69 -12.90
N GLN A 187 -19.61 3.30 -11.72
CA GLN A 187 -19.00 4.62 -11.51
C GLN A 187 -17.53 4.65 -11.97
N ILE A 188 -16.73 3.69 -11.53
CA ILE A 188 -15.28 3.64 -11.88
C ILE A 188 -15.09 3.38 -13.38
N ARG A 189 -15.90 2.49 -13.97
CA ARG A 189 -15.84 2.18 -15.40
C ARG A 189 -16.22 3.40 -16.26
N GLN A 190 -17.24 4.16 -15.87
CA GLN A 190 -17.62 5.43 -16.53
C GLN A 190 -16.49 6.45 -16.47
N GLN A 191 -15.90 6.68 -15.31
CA GLN A 191 -14.77 7.61 -15.17
C GLN A 191 -13.57 7.21 -16.06
N ARG A 192 -13.33 5.92 -16.23
CA ARG A 192 -12.25 5.43 -17.11
C ARG A 192 -12.54 5.70 -18.59
N LEU A 193 -13.77 5.49 -19.04
CA LEU A 193 -14.17 5.75 -20.43
C LEU A 193 -14.04 7.24 -20.77
N VAL A 194 -14.48 8.11 -19.87
CA VAL A 194 -14.30 9.57 -20.01
C VAL A 194 -12.82 9.93 -20.12
N GLY A 195 -11.96 9.36 -19.25
CA GLY A 195 -10.52 9.61 -19.29
C GLY A 195 -9.81 9.12 -20.55
N LEU A 196 -10.35 8.10 -21.22
CA LEU A 196 -9.79 7.56 -22.47
C LEU A 196 -10.40 8.17 -23.73
N LYS A 197 -11.34 9.11 -23.62
CA LYS A 197 -12.11 9.69 -24.75
C LYS A 197 -12.75 8.63 -25.65
N GLN A 198 -13.06 7.46 -25.11
CA GLN A 198 -13.71 6.37 -25.81
C GLN A 198 -15.23 6.50 -25.68
N GLN A 199 -15.94 6.20 -26.77
CA GLN A 199 -17.40 6.06 -26.72
C GLN A 199 -17.77 4.90 -25.80
N ALA A 200 -18.78 5.12 -24.96
CA ALA A 200 -19.24 4.14 -23.99
C ALA A 200 -19.65 2.84 -24.70
N GLN A 201 -18.91 1.75 -24.52
CA GLN A 201 -19.43 0.42 -24.78
C GLN A 201 -20.57 0.18 -23.79
N THR A 202 -21.79 0.09 -24.27
CA THR A 202 -23.01 0.08 -23.47
C THR A 202 -22.98 -1.04 -22.42
N ASP A 203 -22.57 -2.24 -22.82
CA ASP A 203 -22.54 -3.42 -21.95
C ASP A 203 -21.51 -3.31 -20.79
N TYR A 204 -20.37 -2.61 -20.99
CA TYR A 204 -19.32 -2.46 -19.99
C TYR A 204 -19.75 -1.63 -18.78
N ILE A 205 -20.71 -0.72 -18.96
CA ILE A 205 -21.25 0.17 -17.92
C ILE A 205 -22.71 -0.15 -17.59
N ASP A 206 -23.32 -1.12 -18.28
CA ASP A 206 -24.67 -1.55 -17.96
C ASP A 206 -24.72 -2.18 -16.57
N LYS A 207 -25.58 -1.63 -15.72
CA LYS A 207 -25.67 -2.03 -14.31
C LYS A 207 -26.13 -3.48 -14.13
N ASP A 208 -27.00 -3.96 -14.99
CA ASP A 208 -27.53 -5.31 -14.87
C ASP A 208 -26.52 -6.34 -15.38
N GLN A 209 -25.76 -6.02 -16.43
CA GLN A 209 -24.62 -6.83 -16.87
C GLN A 209 -23.54 -6.89 -15.77
N VAL A 210 -23.20 -5.76 -15.17
CA VAL A 210 -22.23 -5.71 -14.05
C VAL A 210 -22.71 -6.53 -12.85
N ARG A 211 -24.02 -6.53 -12.55
CA ARG A 211 -24.61 -7.39 -11.51
C ARG A 211 -24.44 -8.87 -11.82
N LEU A 212 -24.66 -9.25 -13.08
CA LEU A 212 -24.46 -10.62 -13.55
C LEU A 212 -23.00 -11.05 -13.40
N GLU A 213 -22.06 -10.23 -13.89
CA GLU A 213 -20.61 -10.48 -13.73
C GLU A 213 -20.22 -10.75 -12.26
N ILE A 214 -20.67 -9.90 -11.34
CA ILE A 214 -20.34 -10.02 -9.91
C ILE A 214 -20.97 -11.27 -9.32
N ARG A 215 -22.23 -11.57 -9.66
CA ARG A 215 -22.93 -12.74 -9.17
C ARG A 215 -22.23 -14.02 -9.64
N ASP A 216 -21.84 -14.09 -10.90
CA ASP A 216 -21.18 -15.26 -11.47
C ASP A 216 -19.77 -15.42 -10.91
N ALA A 217 -19.03 -14.31 -10.71
CA ALA A 217 -17.77 -14.31 -9.99
C ALA A 217 -17.91 -14.88 -8.56
N LYS A 218 -18.87 -14.39 -7.78
CA LYS A 218 -19.13 -14.88 -6.42
C LYS A 218 -19.49 -16.36 -6.40
N ARG A 219 -20.34 -16.81 -7.33
CA ARG A 219 -20.71 -18.23 -7.46
C ARG A 219 -19.50 -19.11 -7.76
N MET A 220 -18.64 -18.65 -8.67
CA MET A 220 -17.42 -19.35 -9.03
C MET A 220 -16.43 -19.42 -7.86
N PHE A 221 -16.22 -18.32 -7.13
CA PHE A 221 -15.38 -18.29 -5.93
C PHE A 221 -15.90 -19.28 -4.87
N LEU A 222 -17.20 -19.28 -4.62
CA LEU A 222 -17.81 -20.21 -3.67
C LEU A 222 -17.61 -21.67 -4.10
N LYS A 223 -17.85 -21.98 -5.38
CA LYS A 223 -17.65 -23.33 -5.93
C LYS A 223 -16.23 -23.84 -5.80
N LYS A 224 -15.23 -22.94 -5.94
CA LYS A 224 -13.81 -23.26 -5.82
C LYS A 224 -13.24 -23.09 -4.41
N GLY A 225 -14.03 -22.71 -3.41
CA GLY A 225 -13.57 -22.45 -2.04
C GLY A 225 -12.63 -21.22 -1.93
N ILE A 226 -12.67 -20.31 -2.90
CA ILE A 226 -11.80 -19.13 -2.94
C ILE A 226 -12.35 -18.09 -1.97
N LYS A 227 -11.50 -17.59 -1.06
CA LYS A 227 -11.85 -16.51 -0.13
C LYS A 227 -12.08 -15.20 -0.89
N VAL A 228 -13.10 -14.45 -0.48
CA VAL A 228 -13.55 -13.24 -1.17
C VAL A 228 -13.39 -12.02 -0.28
N ILE A 229 -12.87 -10.93 -0.85
CA ILE A 229 -12.77 -9.61 -0.22
C ILE A 229 -13.64 -8.63 -0.99
N ASP A 230 -14.55 -7.96 -0.28
CA ASP A 230 -15.32 -6.83 -0.82
C ASP A 230 -14.49 -5.55 -0.72
N VAL A 231 -14.19 -4.95 -1.88
CA VAL A 231 -13.37 -3.74 -1.98
C VAL A 231 -14.19 -2.47 -2.22
N THR A 232 -15.51 -2.52 -2.09
CA THR A 232 -16.42 -1.41 -2.41
C THR A 232 -16.04 -0.09 -1.75
N ARG A 233 -15.68 -0.14 -0.48
CA ARG A 233 -15.33 1.03 0.36
C ARG A 233 -13.93 0.94 0.95
N ARG A 234 -13.05 0.14 0.37
CA ARG A 234 -11.69 -0.08 0.88
C ARG A 234 -10.66 0.65 0.02
N SER A 235 -9.64 1.14 0.67
CA SER A 235 -8.42 1.59 0.00
C SER A 235 -7.61 0.39 -0.50
N ILE A 236 -6.60 0.65 -1.33
CA ILE A 236 -5.67 -0.37 -1.81
C ILE A 236 -4.90 -0.97 -0.63
N GLU A 237 -4.47 -0.14 0.31
CA GLU A 237 -3.74 -0.50 1.52
C GLU A 237 -4.57 -1.42 2.43
N GLU A 238 -5.83 -1.07 2.67
CA GLU A 238 -6.77 -1.88 3.47
C GLU A 238 -7.04 -3.23 2.82
N THR A 239 -7.19 -3.24 1.49
CA THR A 239 -7.37 -4.47 0.71
C THR A 239 -6.14 -5.36 0.82
N ALA A 240 -4.95 -4.81 0.60
CA ALA A 240 -3.69 -5.55 0.70
C ALA A 240 -3.44 -6.07 2.12
N ALA A 241 -3.73 -5.27 3.15
CA ALA A 241 -3.63 -5.70 4.54
C ALA A 241 -4.54 -6.90 4.84
N GLN A 242 -5.78 -6.89 4.32
CA GLN A 242 -6.70 -8.01 4.49
C GLN A 242 -6.23 -9.25 3.72
N VAL A 243 -5.69 -9.08 2.52
CA VAL A 243 -5.08 -10.19 1.75
C VAL A 243 -3.95 -10.83 2.54
N ILE A 244 -3.02 -10.04 3.07
CA ILE A 244 -1.89 -10.52 3.88
C ILE A 244 -2.39 -11.26 5.14
N ASN A 245 -3.40 -10.72 5.81
CA ASN A 245 -3.98 -11.37 6.99
C ASN A 245 -4.59 -12.74 6.67
N LEU A 246 -5.30 -12.85 5.54
CA LEU A 246 -5.86 -14.13 5.07
C LEU A 246 -4.76 -15.11 4.68
N TYR A 247 -3.74 -14.65 3.95
CA TYR A 247 -2.57 -15.41 3.55
C TYR A 247 -1.84 -16.02 4.77
N ASN A 248 -1.59 -15.18 5.79
CA ASN A 248 -0.90 -15.62 7.00
C ASN A 248 -1.75 -16.59 7.86
N ARG A 249 -3.08 -16.48 7.83
CA ARG A 249 -3.96 -17.42 8.55
C ARG A 249 -4.03 -18.80 7.90
N ASP A 250 -3.84 -18.85 6.59
CA ASP A 250 -3.93 -20.08 5.79
C ASP A 250 -2.65 -20.91 5.84
N ARG A 251 -1.57 -20.38 6.41
CA ARG A 251 -0.25 -21.01 6.49
C ARG A 251 0.11 -21.43 7.92
N PRO A 252 0.88 -22.53 8.09
CA PRO A 252 1.46 -22.90 9.38
C PRO A 252 2.29 -21.74 9.96
N ILE A 253 2.36 -21.65 11.29
CA ILE A 253 3.08 -20.59 12.02
C ILE A 253 4.56 -20.51 11.59
N GLU A 254 5.16 -21.64 11.28
CA GLU A 254 6.57 -21.78 10.86
C GLU A 254 6.86 -21.18 9.48
N GLU A 255 5.88 -21.14 8.59
CA GLU A 255 5.98 -20.57 7.23
C GLU A 255 5.53 -19.10 7.15
N ARG A 256 4.99 -18.56 8.24
CA ARG A 256 4.60 -17.16 8.26
C ARG A 256 5.86 -16.32 8.16
N ARG A 257 5.99 -15.54 7.08
CA ARG A 257 7.07 -14.56 7.02
C ARG A 257 7.06 -13.79 8.34
N LYS A 258 8.21 -13.71 9.01
CA LYS A 258 8.43 -12.84 10.16
C LYS A 258 8.36 -11.37 9.70
N GLY A 259 7.26 -11.02 9.11
CA GLY A 259 6.92 -9.65 8.78
C GLY A 259 6.55 -8.97 10.08
N CYS A 260 7.21 -7.87 10.33
CA CYS A 260 6.96 -6.97 11.44
C CYS A 260 5.47 -6.89 11.77
N LEU A 261 5.10 -7.30 12.99
CA LEU A 261 3.78 -7.09 13.59
C LEU A 261 3.60 -5.59 13.89
N LEU A 262 3.69 -4.76 12.86
CA LEU A 262 3.17 -3.40 12.93
C LEU A 262 1.67 -3.51 12.67
N TYR A 263 0.91 -3.70 13.73
CA TYR A 263 -0.51 -3.46 13.75
C TYR A 263 -0.74 -1.97 13.45
N THR A 264 -0.96 -1.65 12.18
CA THR A 264 -1.70 -0.44 11.86
C THR A 264 -3.17 -0.82 11.87
N SER A 265 -3.81 -0.68 13.02
CA SER A 265 -5.26 -0.65 13.09
C SER A 265 -5.73 0.46 12.14
N PRO A 266 -6.67 0.21 11.21
CA PRO A 266 -7.32 1.29 10.51
C PRO A 266 -7.96 2.18 11.56
N SER A 267 -7.72 3.50 11.47
CA SER A 267 -8.43 4.49 12.28
C SER A 267 -9.93 4.23 12.12
N PRO A 268 -10.72 4.09 13.19
CA PRO A 268 -12.15 4.03 13.06
C PRO A 268 -12.59 5.31 12.37
N ARG A 269 -13.23 5.17 11.22
CA ARG A 269 -13.96 6.27 10.59
C ARG A 269 -15.31 6.33 11.27
N ASP A 270 -15.48 7.29 12.17
CA ASP A 270 -16.79 7.77 12.60
C ASP A 270 -17.56 8.40 11.43
#